data_c333dcb0e36063fcd39634756055a6cc
#
_entry.id   c333dcb0e36063fcd39634756055a6cc
#
_cell.length_a   1.000
_cell.length_b   1.000
_cell.length_c   1.000
_cell.angle_alpha   90.00
_cell.angle_beta   90.00
_cell.angle_gamma   90.00
#
_symmetry.space_group_name_H-M   'P 1'
#
loop_
_entity.id
_entity.type
_entity.pdbx_description
1 polymer ?
#
loop_
_entity_poly.entity_id
_entity_poly.type
_entity_poly.pdbx_seq_one_letter_code
_entity_poly.pdbx_strand_id
1 'polypeptide(L)'
;MGLFGPSNPVFAMLQKDHQKVKALFDEFEQADDARTKQRIINEAIRELEVHAKLEESLIYPAIRKEIDDEEVMDEALEEHHVAHVLLNELKRMKGSGERYEAKFKVLGESIKHHVKEEEGTMFPKAEKIELDWERLAEKATTRKETLMARQNGGGRGRTAQAKRRTHSGGRKSHGRPSRKAA
;
A
#
# COMPACT_ATOMS: atom_id res chain seq x y z
N MET A 1 4.61 31.40 7.57
CA MET A 1 4.58 30.43 6.46
C MET A 1 6.01 30.27 5.94
N GLY A 2 6.68 29.22 6.33
CA GLY A 2 8.06 28.94 5.89
C GLY A 2 8.05 28.48 4.43
N LEU A 3 8.74 29.25 3.58
CA LEU A 3 8.93 28.95 2.14
C LEU A 3 9.97 27.85 1.87
N PHE A 4 10.40 27.15 2.91
CA PHE A 4 11.35 26.04 2.79
C PHE A 4 10.60 24.76 3.15
N GLY A 5 10.58 23.82 2.22
CA GLY A 5 10.13 22.45 2.49
C GLY A 5 10.99 21.83 3.61
N PRO A 6 10.59 20.67 4.17
CA PRO A 6 11.29 20.07 5.27
C PRO A 6 12.76 19.85 4.91
N SER A 7 13.65 20.28 5.78
CA SER A 7 15.10 20.07 5.63
C SER A 7 15.47 18.59 5.75
N ASN A 8 14.59 17.78 6.34
CA ASN A 8 14.77 16.35 6.55
C ASN A 8 14.36 15.55 5.30
N PRO A 9 15.30 14.81 4.67
CA PRO A 9 15.03 14.11 3.41
C PRO A 9 14.01 12.96 3.56
N VAL A 10 13.88 12.35 4.74
CA VAL A 10 12.90 11.31 5.02
C VAL A 10 11.49 11.93 5.04
N PHE A 11 11.32 13.04 5.77
CA PHE A 11 10.02 13.70 5.87
C PHE A 11 9.59 14.32 4.54
N ALA A 12 10.53 14.85 3.76
CA ALA A 12 10.25 15.34 2.41
C ALA A 12 9.71 14.23 1.50
N MET A 13 10.22 13.00 1.62
CA MET A 13 9.75 11.84 0.89
C MET A 13 8.35 11.42 1.34
N LEU A 14 8.09 11.34 2.65
CA LEU A 14 6.78 10.98 3.21
C LEU A 14 5.71 12.01 2.85
N GLN A 15 6.00 13.30 2.99
CA GLN A 15 5.07 14.36 2.60
C GLN A 15 4.70 14.34 1.12
N LYS A 16 5.63 13.95 0.25
CA LYS A 16 5.33 13.74 -1.17
C LYS A 16 4.34 12.58 -1.38
N ASP A 17 4.44 11.53 -0.60
CA ASP A 17 3.49 10.42 -0.64
C ASP A 17 2.13 10.83 -0.11
N HIS A 18 2.07 11.59 0.98
CA HIS A 18 0.85 12.16 1.53
C HIS A 18 0.12 13.03 0.50
N GLN A 19 0.86 13.91 -0.19
CA GLN A 19 0.30 14.75 -1.25
C GLN A 19 -0.27 13.93 -2.39
N LYS A 20 0.44 12.85 -2.81
CA LYS A 20 -0.03 11.95 -3.85
C LYS A 20 -1.34 11.26 -3.46
N VAL A 21 -1.39 10.71 -2.26
CA VAL A 21 -2.57 10.00 -1.74
C VAL A 21 -3.75 10.97 -1.56
N LYS A 22 -3.49 12.16 -1.05
CA LYS A 22 -4.50 13.22 -0.95
C LYS A 22 -5.08 13.57 -2.33
N ALA A 23 -4.24 13.75 -3.34
CA ALA A 23 -4.70 14.01 -4.70
C ALA A 23 -5.60 12.89 -5.25
N LEU A 24 -5.30 11.62 -4.92
CA LEU A 24 -6.15 10.48 -5.29
C LEU A 24 -7.53 10.53 -4.60
N PHE A 25 -7.60 10.91 -3.33
CA PHE A 25 -8.88 11.10 -2.65
C PHE A 25 -9.67 12.26 -3.26
N ASP A 26 -9.01 13.37 -3.58
CA ASP A 26 -9.66 14.53 -4.21
C ASP A 26 -10.14 14.18 -5.63
N GLU A 27 -9.37 13.42 -6.42
CA GLU A 27 -9.77 12.91 -7.74
C GLU A 27 -10.98 11.96 -7.65
N PHE A 28 -11.02 11.10 -6.62
CA PHE A 28 -12.14 10.20 -6.39
C PHE A 28 -13.46 10.95 -6.16
N GLU A 29 -13.45 12.02 -5.38
CA GLU A 29 -14.66 12.82 -5.11
C GLU A 29 -15.19 13.53 -6.38
N GLN A 30 -14.31 13.78 -7.36
CA GLN A 30 -14.66 14.43 -8.62
C GLN A 30 -15.01 13.45 -9.75
N ALA A 31 -14.74 12.15 -9.55
CA ALA A 31 -14.99 11.15 -10.56
C ALA A 31 -16.48 10.75 -10.60
N ASP A 32 -17.08 10.74 -11.80
CA ASP A 32 -18.49 10.40 -11.97
C ASP A 32 -18.71 8.92 -12.32
N ASP A 33 -17.76 8.29 -13.03
CA ASP A 33 -17.93 6.93 -13.50
C ASP A 33 -17.25 5.87 -12.61
N ALA A 34 -17.89 4.72 -12.47
CA ALA A 34 -17.44 3.63 -11.60
C ALA A 34 -16.07 3.06 -11.99
N ARG A 35 -15.69 3.09 -13.28
CA ARG A 35 -14.41 2.56 -13.76
C ARG A 35 -13.26 3.47 -13.33
N THR A 36 -13.43 4.77 -13.46
CA THR A 36 -12.47 5.78 -12.99
C THR A 36 -12.32 5.69 -11.47
N LYS A 37 -13.41 5.67 -10.72
CA LYS A 37 -13.38 5.47 -9.26
C LYS A 37 -12.63 4.21 -8.87
N GLN A 38 -12.90 3.08 -9.53
CA GLN A 38 -12.21 1.83 -9.24
C GLN A 38 -10.70 1.91 -9.50
N ARG A 39 -10.28 2.57 -10.58
CA ARG A 39 -8.85 2.80 -10.89
C ARG A 39 -8.19 3.60 -9.77
N ILE A 40 -8.82 4.69 -9.36
CA ILE A 40 -8.31 5.58 -8.29
C ILE A 40 -8.19 4.81 -6.97
N ILE A 41 -9.23 4.09 -6.56
CA ILE A 41 -9.21 3.29 -5.34
C ILE A 41 -8.06 2.26 -5.36
N ASN A 42 -7.91 1.54 -6.47
CA ASN A 42 -6.83 0.56 -6.61
C ASN A 42 -5.43 1.20 -6.55
N GLU A 43 -5.28 2.40 -7.08
CA GLU A 43 -4.03 3.16 -7.00
C GLU A 43 -3.76 3.64 -5.58
N ALA A 44 -4.75 4.22 -4.91
CA ALA A 44 -4.64 4.65 -3.52
C ALA A 44 -4.30 3.50 -2.56
N ILE A 45 -4.93 2.34 -2.73
CA ILE A 45 -4.61 1.13 -1.96
C ILE A 45 -3.13 0.76 -2.10
N ARG A 46 -2.59 0.78 -3.33
CA ARG A 46 -1.18 0.44 -3.56
C ARG A 46 -0.22 1.44 -2.92
N GLU A 47 -0.49 2.72 -3.08
CA GLU A 47 0.36 3.77 -2.48
C GLU A 47 0.35 3.68 -0.95
N LEU A 48 -0.83 3.54 -0.35
CA LEU A 48 -0.99 3.42 1.11
C LEU A 48 -0.31 2.16 1.67
N GLU A 49 -0.42 1.01 1.00
CA GLU A 49 0.26 -0.22 1.44
C GLU A 49 1.78 -0.10 1.39
N VAL A 50 2.33 0.57 0.38
CA VAL A 50 3.78 0.78 0.28
C VAL A 50 4.24 1.76 1.34
N HIS A 51 3.54 2.86 1.52
CA HIS A 51 3.82 3.90 2.48
C HIS A 51 3.81 3.35 3.91
N ALA A 52 2.71 2.79 4.37
CA ALA A 52 2.60 2.19 5.70
C ALA A 52 3.68 1.11 5.94
N LYS A 53 3.94 0.26 4.94
CA LYS A 53 4.98 -0.76 5.05
C LYS A 53 6.39 -0.19 5.18
N LEU A 54 6.65 0.94 4.53
CA LEU A 54 7.93 1.64 4.63
C LEU A 54 8.15 2.19 6.04
N GLU A 55 7.14 2.86 6.58
CA GLU A 55 7.16 3.43 7.92
C GLU A 55 7.29 2.37 9.00
N GLU A 56 6.38 1.40 9.02
CA GLU A 56 6.35 0.32 10.02
C GLU A 56 7.61 -0.56 10.03
N SER A 57 8.22 -0.79 8.86
CA SER A 57 9.37 -1.70 8.77
C SER A 57 10.73 -1.02 8.85
N LEU A 58 10.81 0.31 8.72
CA LEU A 58 12.09 1.01 8.63
C LEU A 58 12.11 2.35 9.38
N ILE A 59 11.17 3.26 9.09
CA ILE A 59 11.24 4.64 9.56
C ILE A 59 10.85 4.72 11.05
N TYR A 60 9.66 4.23 11.40
CA TYR A 60 9.17 4.25 12.79
C TYR A 60 10.08 3.49 13.76
N PRO A 61 10.61 2.29 13.43
CA PRO A 61 11.57 1.63 14.30
C PRO A 61 12.89 2.40 14.51
N ALA A 62 13.29 3.23 13.53
CA ALA A 62 14.48 4.08 13.69
C ALA A 62 14.20 5.28 14.59
N ILE A 63 13.05 5.95 14.39
CA ILE A 63 12.64 7.11 15.21
C ILE A 63 12.38 6.67 16.66
N ARG A 64 11.65 5.56 16.88
CA ARG A 64 11.24 5.05 18.20
C ARG A 64 12.40 4.80 19.14
N LYS A 65 13.58 4.50 18.64
CA LYS A 65 14.77 4.24 19.46
C LYS A 65 15.33 5.48 20.12
N GLU A 66 15.08 6.62 19.53
CA GLU A 66 15.73 7.89 19.89
C GLU A 66 14.73 8.94 20.39
N ILE A 67 13.43 8.73 20.18
CA ILE A 67 12.39 9.67 20.59
C ILE A 67 11.93 9.37 22.03
N ASP A 68 11.85 10.40 22.86
CA ASP A 68 11.39 10.28 24.26
C ASP A 68 9.85 10.15 24.40
N ASP A 69 9.12 10.23 23.29
CA ASP A 69 7.66 10.22 23.24
C ASP A 69 7.15 8.96 22.55
N GLU A 70 7.00 7.88 23.35
CA GLU A 70 6.45 6.63 22.84
C GLU A 70 4.97 6.72 22.47
N GLU A 71 4.19 7.59 23.14
CA GLU A 71 2.75 7.72 22.94
C GLU A 71 2.42 8.12 21.51
N VAL A 72 3.12 9.12 20.94
CA VAL A 72 2.93 9.55 19.56
C VAL A 72 3.22 8.45 18.53
N MET A 73 4.14 7.55 18.86
CA MET A 73 4.48 6.40 17.99
C MET A 73 3.44 5.28 18.09
N ASP A 74 2.89 5.06 19.30
CA ASP A 74 1.85 4.06 19.51
C ASP A 74 0.53 4.51 18.86
N GLU A 75 0.16 5.78 18.96
CA GLU A 75 -1.01 6.35 18.30
C GLU A 75 -0.92 6.19 16.78
N ALA A 76 0.21 6.55 16.16
CA ALA A 76 0.42 6.38 14.72
C ALA A 76 0.29 4.91 14.28
N LEU A 77 0.79 3.95 15.08
CA LEU A 77 0.66 2.53 14.78
C LEU A 77 -0.77 2.02 14.89
N GLU A 78 -1.58 2.54 15.83
CA GLU A 78 -3.00 2.20 15.94
C GLU A 78 -3.82 2.82 14.79
N GLU A 79 -3.48 4.02 14.35
CA GLU A 79 -4.08 4.61 13.15
C GLU A 79 -3.76 3.79 11.88
N HIS A 80 -2.52 3.31 11.75
CA HIS A 80 -2.13 2.35 10.71
C HIS A 80 -2.93 1.05 10.80
N HIS A 81 -3.16 0.51 12.00
CA HIS A 81 -3.98 -0.67 12.20
C HIS A 81 -5.40 -0.46 11.64
N VAL A 82 -6.03 0.67 11.96
CA VAL A 82 -7.37 1.03 11.42
C VAL A 82 -7.33 1.12 9.89
N ALA A 83 -6.32 1.80 9.33
CA ALA A 83 -6.15 1.89 7.89
C ALA A 83 -5.99 0.52 7.23
N HIS A 84 -5.18 -0.39 7.80
CA HIS A 84 -5.01 -1.76 7.31
C HIS A 84 -6.30 -2.57 7.32
N VAL A 85 -7.15 -2.43 8.34
CA VAL A 85 -8.48 -3.07 8.37
C VAL A 85 -9.31 -2.63 7.17
N LEU A 86 -9.42 -1.30 6.94
CA LEU A 86 -10.20 -0.74 5.83
C LEU A 86 -9.63 -1.13 4.46
N LEU A 87 -8.30 -1.08 4.28
CA LEU A 87 -7.60 -1.51 3.06
C LEU A 87 -7.87 -2.98 2.74
N ASN A 88 -7.78 -3.87 3.74
CA ASN A 88 -8.03 -5.29 3.56
C ASN A 88 -9.49 -5.59 3.21
N GLU A 89 -10.44 -4.86 3.79
CA GLU A 89 -11.85 -4.98 3.45
C GLU A 89 -12.14 -4.51 2.03
N LEU A 90 -11.60 -3.35 1.61
CA LEU A 90 -11.73 -2.83 0.24
C LEU A 90 -11.19 -3.84 -0.79
N LYS A 91 -10.04 -4.46 -0.53
CA LYS A 91 -9.45 -5.49 -1.40
C LYS A 91 -10.34 -6.73 -1.50
N ARG A 92 -10.98 -7.16 -0.40
CA ARG A 92 -11.92 -8.30 -0.41
C ARG A 92 -13.19 -8.00 -1.20
N MET A 93 -13.66 -6.75 -1.19
CA MET A 93 -14.84 -6.31 -1.94
C MET A 93 -14.62 -6.26 -3.45
N LYS A 94 -13.37 -6.30 -3.93
CA LYS A 94 -12.99 -6.35 -5.35
C LYS A 94 -13.65 -5.29 -6.23
N GLY A 95 -13.86 -4.11 -5.68
CA GLY A 95 -14.43 -2.99 -6.41
C GLY A 95 -15.95 -2.98 -6.51
N SER A 96 -16.65 -3.79 -5.74
CA SER A 96 -18.11 -3.88 -5.77
C SER A 96 -18.68 -4.03 -4.36
N GLY A 97 -19.96 -3.73 -4.23
CA GLY A 97 -20.72 -3.86 -2.99
C GLY A 97 -21.28 -2.52 -2.50
N GLU A 98 -22.40 -2.61 -1.79
CA GLU A 98 -23.24 -1.48 -1.40
C GLU A 98 -22.48 -0.37 -0.64
N ARG A 99 -21.42 -0.72 0.09
CA ARG A 99 -20.65 0.25 0.90
C ARG A 99 -19.20 0.44 0.45
N TYR A 100 -18.85 0.03 -0.77
CA TYR A 100 -17.47 0.08 -1.25
C TYR A 100 -16.93 1.51 -1.30
N GLU A 101 -17.66 2.42 -1.95
CA GLU A 101 -17.26 3.83 -2.04
C GLU A 101 -17.32 4.53 -0.66
N ALA A 102 -18.33 4.24 0.15
CA ALA A 102 -18.43 4.78 1.52
C ALA A 102 -17.24 4.36 2.39
N LYS A 103 -16.79 3.10 2.26
CA LYS A 103 -15.61 2.60 2.97
C LYS A 103 -14.33 3.32 2.52
N PHE A 104 -14.18 3.60 1.23
CA PHE A 104 -13.04 4.36 0.72
C PHE A 104 -13.03 5.81 1.24
N LYS A 105 -14.19 6.46 1.35
CA LYS A 105 -14.32 7.79 1.97
C LYS A 105 -13.91 7.78 3.44
N VAL A 106 -14.37 6.79 4.21
CA VAL A 106 -13.97 6.63 5.62
C VAL A 106 -12.47 6.40 5.75
N LEU A 107 -11.87 5.59 4.86
CA LEU A 107 -10.42 5.45 4.80
C LEU A 107 -9.74 6.80 4.55
N GLY A 108 -10.27 7.61 3.61
CA GLY A 108 -9.74 8.94 3.31
C GLY A 108 -9.74 9.88 4.51
N GLU A 109 -10.80 9.88 5.31
CA GLU A 109 -10.87 10.69 6.53
C GLU A 109 -9.87 10.20 7.59
N SER A 110 -9.73 8.87 7.77
CA SER A 110 -8.73 8.28 8.67
C SER A 110 -7.30 8.66 8.27
N ILE A 111 -6.96 8.56 6.97
CA ILE A 111 -5.64 8.94 6.46
C ILE A 111 -5.38 10.45 6.58
N LYS A 112 -6.37 11.31 6.35
CA LYS A 112 -6.22 12.76 6.55
C LYS A 112 -5.92 13.11 8.00
N HIS A 113 -6.55 12.41 8.95
CA HIS A 113 -6.28 12.59 10.38
C HIS A 113 -4.85 12.20 10.70
N HIS A 114 -4.46 10.97 10.33
CA HIS A 114 -3.12 10.44 10.51
C HIS A 114 -2.03 11.38 9.96
N VAL A 115 -2.12 11.80 8.71
CA VAL A 115 -1.15 12.71 8.08
C VAL A 115 -1.04 14.04 8.84
N LYS A 116 -2.16 14.56 9.34
CA LYS A 116 -2.16 15.79 10.13
C LYS A 116 -1.40 15.64 11.45
N GLU A 117 -1.60 14.53 12.17
CA GLU A 117 -0.90 14.25 13.42
C GLU A 117 0.58 13.94 13.18
N GLU A 118 0.89 13.18 12.13
CA GLU A 118 2.27 12.87 11.78
C GLU A 118 3.04 14.14 11.37
N GLU A 119 2.55 14.94 10.43
CA GLU A 119 3.23 16.15 9.97
C GLU A 119 3.20 17.27 11.03
N GLY A 120 2.13 17.35 11.83
CA GLY A 120 1.93 18.41 12.82
C GLY A 120 2.58 18.15 14.18
N THR A 121 2.74 16.89 14.56
CA THR A 121 3.19 16.49 15.90
C THR A 121 4.43 15.61 15.86
N MET A 122 4.40 14.49 15.14
CA MET A 122 5.48 13.52 15.13
C MET A 122 6.75 14.06 14.44
N PHE A 123 6.66 14.61 13.22
CA PHE A 123 7.83 15.14 12.50
C PHE A 123 8.56 16.23 13.28
N PRO A 124 7.89 17.25 13.85
CA PRO A 124 8.56 18.26 14.66
C PRO A 124 9.26 17.73 15.92
N LYS A 125 8.76 16.62 16.50
CA LYS A 125 9.42 15.95 17.61
C LYS A 125 10.62 15.15 17.14
N ALA A 126 10.45 14.39 16.06
CA ALA A 126 11.49 13.55 15.47
C ALA A 126 12.65 14.37 14.85
N GLU A 127 12.42 15.59 14.37
CA GLU A 127 13.50 16.48 13.89
C GLU A 127 14.54 16.84 14.98
N LYS A 128 14.19 16.67 16.25
CA LYS A 128 15.06 17.02 17.38
C LYS A 128 15.97 15.86 17.80
N ILE A 129 15.74 14.64 17.31
CA ILE A 129 16.55 13.48 17.65
C ILE A 129 17.81 13.41 16.81
N GLU A 130 18.87 12.81 17.36
CA GLU A 130 20.13 12.56 16.65
C GLU A 130 20.02 11.25 15.85
N LEU A 131 19.70 11.39 14.55
CA LEU A 131 19.59 10.25 13.62
C LEU A 131 20.29 10.59 12.29
N ASP A 132 20.96 9.61 11.71
CA ASP A 132 21.55 9.74 10.37
C ASP A 132 20.41 9.71 9.31
N TRP A 133 19.78 10.87 9.12
CA TRP A 133 18.64 11.06 8.25
C TRP A 133 18.95 10.79 6.77
N GLU A 134 20.15 11.14 6.30
CA GLU A 134 20.58 10.88 4.93
C GLU A 134 20.67 9.38 4.66
N ARG A 135 21.32 8.66 5.54
CA ARG A 135 21.41 7.20 5.43
C ARG A 135 20.05 6.51 5.56
N LEU A 136 19.16 7.03 6.40
CA LEU A 136 17.80 6.52 6.53
C LEU A 136 17.01 6.76 5.24
N ALA A 137 17.13 7.95 4.63
CA ALA A 137 16.46 8.31 3.39
C ALA A 137 16.92 7.43 2.21
N GLU A 138 18.23 7.14 2.09
CA GLU A 138 18.77 6.21 1.07
C GLU A 138 18.15 4.81 1.21
N LYS A 139 18.13 4.27 2.44
CA LYS A 139 17.51 2.97 2.72
C LYS A 139 16.02 2.97 2.43
N ALA A 140 15.32 4.05 2.81
CA ALA A 140 13.89 4.20 2.59
C ALA A 140 13.56 4.27 1.09
N THR A 141 14.33 5.02 0.31
CA THR A 141 14.18 5.09 -1.16
C THR A 141 14.33 3.71 -1.80
N THR A 142 15.42 3.00 -1.50
CA THR A 142 15.67 1.64 -2.01
C THR A 142 14.57 0.66 -1.61
N ARG A 143 14.10 0.76 -0.36
CA ARG A 143 13.02 -0.10 0.16
C ARG A 143 11.71 0.19 -0.55
N LYS A 144 11.35 1.45 -0.76
CA LYS A 144 10.16 1.90 -1.46
C LYS A 144 10.14 1.39 -2.90
N GLU A 145 11.21 1.55 -3.65
CA GLU A 145 11.36 1.03 -5.00
C GLU A 145 11.13 -0.49 -5.06
N THR A 146 11.72 -1.22 -4.11
CA THR A 146 11.53 -2.68 -4.00
C THR A 146 10.07 -3.05 -3.74
N LEU A 147 9.38 -2.34 -2.86
CA LEU A 147 7.97 -2.57 -2.54
C LEU A 147 7.08 -2.29 -3.75
N MET A 148 7.29 -1.17 -4.43
CA MET A 148 6.55 -0.80 -5.64
C MET A 148 6.77 -1.82 -6.78
N ALA A 149 8.00 -2.27 -7.00
CA ALA A 149 8.31 -3.28 -8.02
C ALA A 149 7.58 -4.62 -7.74
N ARG A 150 7.48 -5.05 -6.48
CA ARG A 150 6.76 -6.26 -6.08
C ARG A 150 5.26 -6.16 -6.36
N GLN A 151 4.66 -5.02 -6.09
CA GLN A 151 3.25 -4.80 -6.39
C GLN A 151 2.96 -4.80 -7.89
N ASN A 152 3.84 -4.21 -8.70
CA ASN A 152 3.71 -4.19 -10.17
C ASN A 152 3.99 -5.56 -10.80
N GLY A 153 4.86 -6.39 -10.20
CA GLY A 153 5.25 -7.73 -10.69
C GLY A 153 4.24 -8.84 -10.33
N GLY A 154 3.48 -8.69 -9.27
CA GLY A 154 2.53 -9.71 -8.78
C GLY A 154 1.38 -10.04 -9.72
N GLY A 155 1.07 -9.16 -10.69
CA GLY A 155 0.03 -9.38 -11.72
C GLY A 155 0.47 -10.25 -12.89
N ARG A 156 1.76 -10.31 -13.20
CA ARG A 156 2.28 -11.03 -14.39
C ARG A 156 2.52 -12.52 -14.18
N GLY A 157 2.73 -12.97 -12.95
CA GLY A 157 3.05 -14.38 -12.64
C GLY A 157 1.85 -15.32 -12.66
N ARG A 158 0.64 -14.86 -12.42
CA ARG A 158 -0.55 -15.72 -12.30
C ARG A 158 -1.18 -16.11 -13.64
N THR A 159 -0.94 -15.35 -14.70
CA THR A 159 -1.46 -15.65 -16.05
C THR A 159 -0.59 -16.65 -16.82
N ALA A 160 0.71 -16.75 -16.53
CA ALA A 160 1.62 -17.69 -17.19
C ALA A 160 1.43 -19.13 -16.69
N GLN A 161 1.06 -19.34 -15.44
CA GLN A 161 0.88 -20.68 -14.86
C GLN A 161 -0.46 -21.32 -15.28
N ALA A 162 -1.50 -20.53 -15.53
CA ALA A 162 -2.79 -21.03 -15.98
C ALA A 162 -2.75 -21.58 -17.43
N LYS A 163 -1.93 -21.00 -18.31
CA LYS A 163 -1.79 -21.45 -19.71
C LYS A 163 -1.03 -22.77 -19.86
N ARG A 164 -0.24 -23.21 -18.88
CA ARG A 164 0.52 -24.49 -18.95
C ARG A 164 -0.29 -25.71 -18.53
N ARG A 165 -1.41 -25.55 -17.82
CA ARG A 165 -2.21 -26.71 -17.31
C ARG A 165 -3.27 -27.22 -18.27
N THR A 166 -3.57 -26.54 -19.39
CA THR A 166 -4.61 -26.96 -20.34
C THR A 166 -4.08 -27.73 -21.54
N HIS A 167 -2.75 -27.98 -21.63
CA HIS A 167 -2.16 -28.67 -22.81
C HIS A 167 -1.58 -30.06 -22.52
N SER A 168 -1.87 -30.67 -21.37
CA SER A 168 -1.43 -32.05 -21.04
C SER A 168 -2.59 -32.96 -20.70
N GLY A 169 -3.44 -33.21 -21.67
CA GLY A 169 -4.57 -34.11 -21.51
C GLY A 169 -5.07 -34.63 -22.86
N GLY A 170 -4.23 -35.36 -23.56
CA GLY A 170 -4.68 -35.99 -24.80
C GLY A 170 -3.69 -36.97 -25.32
N ARG A 171 -3.84 -38.24 -24.94
CA ARG A 171 -3.43 -39.48 -25.66
C ARG A 171 -3.45 -40.68 -24.67
N LYS A 172 -4.00 -41.86 -24.93
CA LYS A 172 -4.36 -42.67 -26.08
C LYS A 172 -5.26 -43.78 -25.57
N SER A 173 -6.38 -44.06 -26.20
CA SER A 173 -7.08 -45.34 -26.13
C SER A 173 -6.39 -46.32 -27.04
N HIS A 174 -5.88 -47.43 -26.49
CA HIS A 174 -5.50 -48.61 -27.28
C HIS A 174 -6.62 -49.63 -27.13
N GLY A 175 -7.25 -49.94 -28.26
CA GLY A 175 -8.23 -50.99 -28.39
C GLY A 175 -7.60 -52.38 -28.13
N ARG A 176 -8.40 -53.22 -27.53
CA ARG A 176 -8.08 -54.63 -27.32
C ARG A 176 -8.95 -55.48 -28.28
N PRO A 177 -8.39 -56.38 -29.07
CA PRO A 177 -9.17 -57.19 -29.97
C PRO A 177 -9.88 -58.36 -29.23
N SER A 178 -11.08 -58.65 -29.66
CA SER A 178 -11.88 -59.82 -29.27
C SER A 178 -11.19 -61.14 -29.70
N ARG A 179 -11.14 -62.08 -28.81
CA ARG A 179 -10.90 -63.49 -29.14
C ARG A 179 -12.18 -64.30 -28.88
N LYS A 180 -12.77 -64.85 -29.97
CA LYS A 180 -13.69 -66.00 -29.96
C LYS A 180 -12.96 -67.28 -29.54
N ALA A 181 -13.59 -68.09 -28.80
CA ALA A 181 -13.52 -69.57 -28.80
C ALA A 181 -14.76 -70.09 -28.11
N ALA A 182 -15.48 -70.83 -28.79
CA ALA A 182 -15.87 -72.21 -28.80
C ALA A 182 -16.52 -72.68 -27.50
#